data_270afa07d77eeb1a3428755d3166ea1a
#
_entry.id   270afa07d77eeb1a3428755d3166ea1a
#
_cell.length_a   1.000
_cell.length_b   1.000
_cell.length_c   1.000
_cell.angle_alpha   90.00
_cell.angle_beta   90.00
_cell.angle_gamma   90.00
#
_symmetry.space_group_name_H-M   'P 1'
#
loop_
_entity.id
_entity.type
_entity.pdbx_description
1 polymer ?
#
loop_
_entity_poly.entity_id
_entity_poly.type
_entity_poly.pdbx_seq_one_letter_code
_entity_poly.pdbx_strand_id
1 'polypeptide(L)'
;YLGAVLPGLLLSGLYMAYALIRCYITPALGPALPKEERLSFKEKLILLRSMIAPIILIILVLGLIFTGTATPVESAGVGSFGAMAVAALHRRLTFKAVSEACFVCLKNSALVLWIMFGASIFVAFYVLQGGGDFVAEMILGTGLPPYGILLLMMVILIFLGMFLDWVGILLLAVPIFVPIVMSLQFEGLFGLAGPQGAEIALWFGVIYLVNMQMSFISPPYGPALFYIRGTTPKEIPTSTIFASSVPFIFLQGVGLTMCIIFPELTLYLPRLAFGN
;
A
#
# COMPACT_ATOMS: atom_id res chain seq x y z
N TYR A 1 -7.42 -7.41 4.10
CA TYR A 1 -7.74 -6.75 2.81
C TYR A 1 -8.89 -5.75 2.95
N LEU A 2 -10.05 -6.13 3.53
CA LEU A 2 -11.20 -5.22 3.68
C LEU A 2 -10.87 -3.94 4.44
N GLY A 3 -10.04 -4.01 5.49
CA GLY A 3 -9.63 -2.85 6.26
C GLY A 3 -8.85 -1.79 5.46
N ALA A 4 -8.23 -2.16 4.35
CA ALA A 4 -7.47 -1.25 3.50
C ALA A 4 -8.32 -0.55 2.40
N VAL A 5 -9.57 -0.98 2.19
CA VAL A 5 -10.42 -0.45 1.10
C VAL A 5 -10.77 1.03 1.33
N LEU A 6 -11.29 1.36 2.50
CA LEU A 6 -11.68 2.75 2.80
C LEU A 6 -10.46 3.70 2.87
N PRO A 7 -9.34 3.35 3.51
CA PRO A 7 -8.10 4.12 3.43
C PRO A 7 -7.61 4.31 2.00
N GLY A 8 -7.68 3.27 1.15
CA GLY A 8 -7.31 3.36 -0.26
C GLY A 8 -8.19 4.34 -1.04
N LEU A 9 -9.51 4.30 -0.82
CA LEU A 9 -10.46 5.25 -1.43
C LEU A 9 -10.23 6.68 -0.91
N LEU A 10 -9.95 6.85 0.38
CA LEU A 10 -9.60 8.14 0.97
C LEU A 10 -8.36 8.73 0.30
N LEU A 11 -7.27 7.97 0.21
CA LEU A 11 -6.04 8.43 -0.43
C LEU A 11 -6.24 8.77 -1.91
N SER A 12 -6.98 7.92 -2.65
CA SER A 12 -7.33 8.19 -4.04
C SER A 12 -8.13 9.48 -4.18
N GLY A 13 -9.09 9.72 -3.28
CA GLY A 13 -9.87 10.96 -3.22
C GLY A 13 -9.01 12.19 -2.95
N LEU A 14 -8.09 12.09 -1.99
CA LEU A 14 -7.15 13.18 -1.66
C LEU A 14 -6.25 13.52 -2.87
N TYR A 15 -5.72 12.50 -3.58
CA TYR A 15 -4.89 12.72 -4.77
C TYR A 15 -5.67 13.35 -5.91
N MET A 16 -6.88 12.85 -6.18
CA MET A 16 -7.76 13.46 -7.20
C MET A 16 -8.11 14.90 -6.85
N ALA A 17 -8.49 15.17 -5.61
CA ALA A 17 -8.80 16.52 -5.15
C ALA A 17 -7.60 17.45 -5.32
N TYR A 18 -6.42 17.03 -4.92
CA TYR A 18 -5.19 17.79 -5.09
C TYR A 18 -4.91 18.11 -6.56
N ALA A 19 -4.97 17.08 -7.43
CA ALA A 19 -4.72 17.25 -8.86
C ALA A 19 -5.73 18.23 -9.48
N LEU A 20 -7.02 18.09 -9.17
CA LEU A 20 -8.07 18.96 -9.65
C LEU A 20 -7.89 20.42 -9.17
N ILE A 21 -7.60 20.62 -7.88
CA ILE A 21 -7.38 21.94 -7.31
C ILE A 21 -6.16 22.59 -7.96
N ARG A 22 -5.06 21.86 -8.12
CA ARG A 22 -3.84 22.37 -8.78
C ARG A 22 -4.08 22.76 -10.24
N CYS A 23 -4.78 21.92 -10.99
CA CYS A 23 -5.12 22.24 -12.39
C CYS A 23 -6.11 23.40 -12.50
N TYR A 24 -7.01 23.55 -11.51
CA TYR A 24 -7.96 24.69 -11.47
C TYR A 24 -7.25 26.01 -11.17
N ILE A 25 -6.33 26.02 -10.20
CA ILE A 25 -5.56 27.21 -9.81
C ILE A 25 -4.55 27.59 -10.90
N THR A 26 -3.90 26.61 -11.50
CA THR A 26 -2.86 26.80 -12.52
C THR A 26 -3.19 25.97 -13.76
N PRO A 27 -4.06 26.47 -14.66
CA PRO A 27 -4.51 25.73 -15.85
C PRO A 27 -3.36 25.25 -16.79
N ALA A 28 -2.20 25.90 -16.71
CA ALA A 28 -1.02 25.50 -17.46
C ALA A 28 -0.46 24.12 -17.05
N LEU A 29 -0.73 23.65 -15.84
CA LEU A 29 -0.29 22.34 -15.36
C LEU A 29 -1.14 21.18 -15.88
N GLY A 30 -2.36 21.47 -16.34
CA GLY A 30 -3.28 20.49 -16.92
C GLY A 30 -4.00 21.11 -18.12
N PRO A 31 -3.27 21.37 -19.23
CA PRO A 31 -3.88 21.95 -20.41
C PRO A 31 -4.96 21.03 -20.96
N ALA A 32 -6.12 21.59 -21.29
CA ALA A 32 -7.19 20.83 -21.90
C ALA A 32 -6.72 20.28 -23.27
N LEU A 33 -7.05 19.03 -23.55
CA LEU A 33 -6.78 18.42 -24.86
C LEU A 33 -7.32 19.31 -25.99
N PRO A 34 -6.56 19.48 -27.09
CA PRO A 34 -7.03 20.14 -28.29
C PRO A 34 -8.39 19.59 -28.72
N LYS A 35 -9.24 20.43 -29.31
CA LYS A 35 -10.59 20.01 -29.71
C LYS A 35 -10.59 18.81 -30.67
N GLU A 36 -9.54 18.71 -31.47
CA GLU A 36 -9.31 17.64 -32.47
C GLU A 36 -9.00 16.28 -31.84
N GLU A 37 -8.38 16.27 -30.66
CA GLU A 37 -8.02 15.05 -29.93
C GLU A 37 -9.09 14.66 -28.87
N ARG A 38 -10.15 15.45 -28.72
CA ARG A 38 -11.22 15.15 -27.78
C ARG A 38 -12.12 14.05 -28.32
N LEU A 39 -11.99 12.89 -27.71
CA LEU A 39 -12.87 11.76 -28.00
C LEU A 39 -14.32 12.08 -27.66
N SER A 40 -15.23 11.71 -28.53
CA SER A 40 -16.67 11.78 -28.27
C SER A 40 -17.05 10.86 -27.11
N PHE A 41 -18.21 11.08 -26.49
CA PHE A 41 -18.68 10.24 -25.39
C PHE A 41 -18.80 8.76 -25.80
N LYS A 42 -19.21 8.49 -27.04
CA LYS A 42 -19.29 7.13 -27.59
C LYS A 42 -17.92 6.46 -27.71
N GLU A 43 -16.92 7.17 -28.18
CA GLU A 43 -15.55 6.66 -28.29
C GLU A 43 -14.94 6.38 -26.93
N LYS A 44 -15.20 7.26 -25.93
CA LYS A 44 -14.80 7.00 -24.53
C LYS A 44 -15.44 5.72 -23.97
N LEU A 45 -16.71 5.50 -24.28
CA LEU A 45 -17.43 4.30 -23.84
C LEU A 45 -16.87 3.03 -24.51
N ILE A 46 -16.48 3.11 -25.78
CA ILE A 46 -15.81 2.01 -26.51
C ILE A 46 -14.45 1.70 -25.89
N LEU A 47 -13.68 2.72 -25.55
CA LEU A 47 -12.39 2.54 -24.86
C LEU A 47 -12.56 1.93 -23.47
N LEU A 48 -13.61 2.30 -22.72
CA LEU A 48 -13.94 1.68 -21.43
C LEU A 48 -14.21 0.18 -21.57
N ARG A 49 -14.74 -0.27 -22.72
CA ARG A 49 -14.95 -1.69 -22.99
C ARG A 49 -13.67 -2.53 -22.86
N SER A 50 -12.53 -1.97 -23.22
CA SER A 50 -11.24 -2.65 -23.08
C SER A 50 -10.81 -2.85 -21.62
N MET A 51 -11.37 -2.07 -20.69
CA MET A 51 -11.11 -2.17 -19.25
C MET A 51 -12.04 -3.16 -18.54
N ILE A 52 -13.11 -3.60 -19.20
CA ILE A 52 -14.10 -4.50 -18.59
C ILE A 52 -13.47 -5.82 -18.14
N ALA A 53 -12.65 -6.44 -18.98
CA ALA A 53 -12.01 -7.71 -18.66
C ALA A 53 -11.05 -7.61 -17.45
N PRO A 54 -10.13 -6.63 -17.37
CA PRO A 54 -9.34 -6.39 -16.16
C PRO A 54 -10.18 -6.10 -14.92
N ILE A 55 -11.25 -5.30 -15.05
CA ILE A 55 -12.14 -4.97 -13.91
C ILE A 55 -12.84 -6.22 -13.40
N ILE A 56 -13.42 -7.03 -14.30
CA ILE A 56 -14.06 -8.30 -13.92
C ILE A 56 -13.06 -9.21 -13.22
N LEU A 57 -11.82 -9.29 -13.71
CA LEU A 57 -10.79 -10.12 -13.11
C LEU A 57 -10.45 -9.65 -11.68
N ILE A 58 -10.32 -8.35 -11.47
CA ILE A 58 -10.08 -7.77 -10.14
C ILE A 58 -11.26 -8.08 -9.20
N ILE A 59 -12.49 -7.85 -9.64
CA ILE A 59 -13.70 -8.14 -8.85
C ILE A 59 -13.80 -9.63 -8.53
N LEU A 60 -13.48 -10.51 -9.48
CA LEU A 60 -13.49 -11.95 -9.29
C LEU A 60 -12.48 -12.36 -8.21
N VAL A 61 -11.21 -11.95 -8.35
CA VAL A 61 -10.14 -12.33 -7.43
C VAL A 61 -10.40 -11.80 -6.01
N LEU A 62 -10.73 -10.51 -5.89
CA LEU A 62 -11.03 -9.91 -4.60
C LEU A 62 -12.34 -10.46 -4.01
N GLY A 63 -13.36 -10.70 -4.86
CA GLY A 63 -14.61 -11.30 -4.45
C GLY A 63 -14.43 -12.70 -3.83
N LEU A 64 -13.61 -13.55 -4.43
CA LEU A 64 -13.28 -14.87 -3.89
C LEU A 64 -12.62 -14.78 -2.50
N ILE A 65 -11.73 -13.81 -2.31
CA ILE A 65 -11.07 -13.58 -1.02
C ILE A 65 -12.07 -13.04 0.01
N PHE A 66 -12.88 -12.04 -0.37
CA PHE A 66 -13.81 -11.37 0.55
C PHE A 66 -14.98 -12.26 0.98
N THR A 67 -15.44 -13.15 0.11
CA THR A 67 -16.47 -14.13 0.45
C THR A 67 -15.93 -15.33 1.23
N GLY A 68 -14.60 -15.43 1.40
CA GLY A 68 -13.96 -16.57 2.06
C GLY A 68 -14.06 -17.89 1.28
N THR A 69 -14.50 -17.86 0.00
CA THR A 69 -14.64 -19.05 -0.84
C THR A 69 -13.31 -19.60 -1.34
N ALA A 70 -12.28 -18.75 -1.40
CA ALA A 70 -10.94 -19.15 -1.77
C ALA A 70 -9.89 -18.41 -0.92
N THR A 71 -8.80 -19.08 -0.64
CA THR A 71 -7.63 -18.47 0.00
C THR A 71 -6.97 -17.47 -0.95
N PRO A 72 -6.17 -16.50 -0.44
CA PRO A 72 -5.41 -15.58 -1.29
C PRO A 72 -4.54 -16.28 -2.35
N VAL A 73 -3.97 -17.46 -2.01
CA VAL A 73 -3.14 -18.23 -2.94
C VAL A 73 -3.98 -18.85 -4.06
N GLU A 74 -5.12 -19.45 -3.72
CA GLU A 74 -6.05 -20.02 -4.70
C GLU A 74 -6.63 -18.91 -5.61
N SER A 75 -6.99 -17.77 -5.01
CA SER A 75 -7.48 -16.60 -5.76
C SER A 75 -6.43 -16.04 -6.72
N ALA A 76 -5.15 -16.06 -6.34
CA ALA A 76 -4.05 -15.71 -7.24
C ALA A 76 -3.93 -16.68 -8.42
N GLY A 77 -4.15 -17.99 -8.16
CA GLY A 77 -4.25 -19.02 -9.21
C GLY A 77 -5.37 -18.70 -10.21
N VAL A 78 -6.59 -18.43 -9.71
CA VAL A 78 -7.74 -18.03 -10.53
C VAL A 78 -7.42 -16.74 -11.31
N GLY A 79 -6.77 -15.78 -10.67
CA GLY A 79 -6.32 -14.53 -11.32
C GLY A 79 -5.35 -14.78 -12.46
N SER A 80 -4.40 -15.69 -12.28
CA SER A 80 -3.43 -16.06 -13.32
C SER A 80 -4.11 -16.73 -14.52
N PHE A 81 -5.03 -17.66 -14.27
CA PHE A 81 -5.83 -18.28 -15.33
C PHE A 81 -6.73 -17.28 -16.03
N GLY A 82 -7.37 -16.39 -15.28
CA GLY A 82 -8.18 -15.31 -15.83
C GLY A 82 -7.38 -14.36 -16.72
N ALA A 83 -6.17 -13.97 -16.31
CA ALA A 83 -5.27 -13.15 -17.13
C ALA A 83 -4.88 -13.86 -18.44
N MET A 84 -4.57 -15.18 -18.38
CA MET A 84 -4.31 -15.96 -19.58
C MET A 84 -5.54 -16.05 -20.49
N ALA A 85 -6.74 -16.23 -19.93
CA ALA A 85 -7.99 -16.25 -20.70
C ALA A 85 -8.24 -14.89 -21.40
N VAL A 86 -8.02 -13.77 -20.70
CA VAL A 86 -8.11 -12.42 -21.29
C VAL A 86 -7.10 -12.25 -22.41
N ALA A 87 -5.86 -12.69 -22.22
CA ALA A 87 -4.82 -12.63 -23.26
C ALA A 87 -5.19 -13.50 -24.49
N ALA A 88 -5.79 -14.68 -24.26
CA ALA A 88 -6.25 -15.56 -25.33
C ALA A 88 -7.40 -14.90 -26.12
N LEU A 89 -8.37 -14.30 -25.45
CA LEU A 89 -9.50 -13.59 -26.08
C LEU A 89 -9.00 -12.44 -26.99
N HIS A 90 -7.92 -11.77 -26.57
CA HIS A 90 -7.27 -10.72 -27.36
C HIS A 90 -6.24 -11.26 -28.38
N ARG A 91 -6.17 -12.58 -28.56
CA ARG A 91 -5.21 -13.26 -29.44
C ARG A 91 -3.74 -12.91 -29.19
N ARG A 92 -3.41 -12.59 -27.94
CA ARG A 92 -2.05 -12.23 -27.50
C ARG A 92 -1.41 -13.29 -26.60
N LEU A 93 -2.09 -14.39 -26.35
CA LEU A 93 -1.52 -15.53 -25.59
C LEU A 93 -0.53 -16.27 -26.50
N THR A 94 0.75 -16.04 -26.26
CA THR A 94 1.84 -16.73 -26.96
C THR A 94 2.70 -17.46 -25.94
N PHE A 95 3.35 -18.55 -26.35
CA PHE A 95 4.28 -19.29 -25.50
C PHE A 95 5.39 -18.38 -24.95
N LYS A 96 5.87 -17.44 -25.78
CA LYS A 96 6.85 -16.44 -25.38
C LYS A 96 6.33 -15.55 -24.25
N ALA A 97 5.11 -15.02 -24.37
CA ALA A 97 4.51 -14.17 -23.33
C ALA A 97 4.33 -14.90 -22.00
N VAL A 98 3.88 -16.17 -22.05
CA VAL A 98 3.75 -17.01 -20.85
C VAL A 98 5.11 -17.30 -20.22
N SER A 99 6.10 -17.67 -21.03
CA SER A 99 7.47 -17.94 -20.57
C SER A 99 8.10 -16.70 -19.93
N GLU A 100 7.96 -15.53 -20.52
CA GLU A 100 8.44 -14.25 -19.97
C GLU A 100 7.75 -13.93 -18.65
N ALA A 101 6.43 -14.10 -18.56
CA ALA A 101 5.67 -13.90 -17.33
C ALA A 101 6.13 -14.86 -16.21
N CYS A 102 6.31 -16.14 -16.53
CA CYS A 102 6.84 -17.14 -15.58
C CYS A 102 8.25 -16.79 -15.10
N PHE A 103 9.11 -16.31 -16.01
CA PHE A 103 10.48 -15.93 -15.66
C PHE A 103 10.52 -14.71 -14.73
N VAL A 104 9.69 -13.71 -15.00
CA VAL A 104 9.53 -12.53 -14.13
C VAL A 104 8.98 -12.94 -12.75
N CYS A 105 7.97 -13.82 -12.72
CA CYS A 105 7.41 -14.35 -11.49
C CYS A 105 8.47 -15.11 -10.68
N LEU A 106 9.23 -16.01 -11.33
CA LEU A 106 10.31 -16.78 -10.69
C LEU A 106 11.37 -15.85 -10.09
N LYS A 107 11.82 -14.85 -10.84
CA LYS A 107 12.82 -13.88 -10.39
C LYS A 107 12.35 -13.10 -9.15
N ASN A 108 11.11 -12.61 -9.19
CA ASN A 108 10.53 -11.85 -8.07
C ASN A 108 10.32 -12.75 -6.84
N SER A 109 9.82 -13.97 -7.04
CA SER A 109 9.64 -14.94 -5.95
C SER A 109 10.97 -15.32 -5.31
N ALA A 110 12.01 -15.56 -6.12
CA ALA A 110 13.35 -15.87 -5.62
C ALA A 110 13.91 -14.69 -4.79
N LEU A 111 13.73 -13.45 -5.24
CA LEU A 111 14.14 -12.26 -4.49
C LEU A 111 13.45 -12.18 -3.13
N VAL A 112 12.10 -12.34 -3.10
CA VAL A 112 11.34 -12.29 -1.85
C VAL A 112 11.74 -13.42 -0.91
N LEU A 113 11.92 -14.65 -1.41
CA LEU A 113 12.37 -15.79 -0.60
C LEU A 113 13.77 -15.56 -0.02
N TRP A 114 14.68 -14.96 -0.77
CA TRP A 114 16.02 -14.63 -0.31
C TRP A 114 15.99 -13.61 0.83
N ILE A 115 15.20 -12.55 0.67
CA ILE A 115 15.01 -11.54 1.73
C ILE A 115 14.36 -12.18 2.96
N MET A 116 13.32 -13.01 2.77
CA MET A 116 12.63 -13.69 3.85
C MET A 116 13.57 -14.63 4.63
N PHE A 117 14.43 -15.34 3.94
CA PHE A 117 15.43 -16.22 4.58
C PHE A 117 16.40 -15.40 5.47
N GLY A 118 16.97 -14.31 4.93
CA GLY A 118 17.85 -13.42 5.70
C GLY A 118 17.15 -12.77 6.89
N ALA A 119 15.92 -12.26 6.67
CA ALA A 119 15.12 -11.66 7.74
C ALA A 119 14.77 -12.68 8.84
N SER A 120 14.42 -13.91 8.47
CA SER A 120 14.08 -14.98 9.44
C SER A 120 15.26 -15.33 10.35
N ILE A 121 16.47 -15.41 9.79
CA ILE A 121 17.68 -15.66 10.56
C ILE A 121 17.92 -14.48 11.54
N PHE A 122 17.83 -13.25 11.06
CA PHE A 122 17.99 -12.06 11.89
C PHE A 122 16.98 -12.00 13.02
N VAL A 123 15.67 -12.19 12.71
CA VAL A 123 14.60 -12.15 13.70
C VAL A 123 14.77 -13.28 14.74
N ALA A 124 15.13 -14.49 14.31
CA ALA A 124 15.38 -15.61 15.22
C ALA A 124 16.52 -15.27 16.21
N PHE A 125 17.64 -14.76 15.70
CA PHE A 125 18.75 -14.34 16.54
C PHE A 125 18.35 -13.20 17.47
N TYR A 126 17.66 -12.18 16.97
CA TYR A 126 17.17 -11.03 17.72
C TYR A 126 16.26 -11.44 18.90
N VAL A 127 15.31 -12.33 18.63
CA VAL A 127 14.39 -12.84 19.67
C VAL A 127 15.15 -13.66 20.71
N LEU A 128 16.06 -14.55 20.30
CA LEU A 128 16.88 -15.36 21.21
C LEU A 128 17.75 -14.52 22.14
N GLN A 129 18.19 -13.36 21.70
CA GLN A 129 19.00 -12.43 22.52
C GLN A 129 18.16 -11.48 23.39
N GLY A 130 16.84 -11.65 23.43
CA GLY A 130 15.95 -10.77 24.20
C GLY A 130 15.76 -9.38 23.55
N GLY A 131 16.06 -9.25 22.27
CA GLY A 131 15.99 -7.97 21.56
C GLY A 131 14.58 -7.39 21.51
N GLY A 132 13.54 -8.25 21.55
CA GLY A 132 12.13 -7.83 21.64
C GLY A 132 11.87 -7.07 22.93
N ASP A 133 12.27 -7.63 24.04
CA ASP A 133 12.12 -7.03 25.38
C ASP A 133 12.91 -5.73 25.47
N PHE A 134 14.17 -5.73 24.99
CA PHE A 134 15.01 -4.54 24.96
C PHE A 134 14.38 -3.36 24.21
N VAL A 135 13.85 -3.61 23.00
CA VAL A 135 13.19 -2.55 22.21
C VAL A 135 11.87 -2.14 22.85
N ALA A 136 11.12 -3.08 23.40
CA ALA A 136 9.88 -2.78 24.12
C ALA A 136 10.18 -1.88 25.34
N GLU A 137 11.14 -2.24 26.18
CA GLU A 137 11.57 -1.41 27.31
C GLU A 137 12.05 -0.03 26.88
N MET A 138 12.85 0.05 25.80
CA MET A 138 13.32 1.32 25.27
C MET A 138 12.17 2.22 24.78
N ILE A 139 11.21 1.67 24.06
CA ILE A 139 10.07 2.42 23.53
C ILE A 139 9.08 2.78 24.66
N LEU A 140 8.72 1.83 25.52
CA LEU A 140 7.78 2.05 26.63
C LEU A 140 8.43 2.93 27.72
N GLY A 141 9.75 2.82 27.92
CA GLY A 141 10.51 3.64 28.86
C GLY A 141 10.59 5.13 28.49
N THR A 142 10.17 5.52 27.29
CA THR A 142 10.05 6.94 26.89
C THR A 142 8.98 7.69 27.70
N GLY A 143 8.06 6.99 28.36
CA GLY A 143 6.94 7.60 29.10
C GLY A 143 5.89 8.29 28.20
N LEU A 144 5.95 8.09 26.90
CA LEU A 144 4.99 8.65 25.96
C LEU A 144 3.61 7.98 26.11
N PRO A 145 2.50 8.72 25.90
CA PRO A 145 1.18 8.12 25.83
C PRO A 145 1.06 7.16 24.63
N PRO A 146 0.08 6.22 24.63
CA PRO A 146 -0.04 5.19 23.57
C PRO A 146 0.02 5.72 22.15
N TYR A 147 -0.66 6.81 21.84
CA TYR A 147 -0.59 7.46 20.52
C TYR A 147 0.78 8.11 20.24
N GLY A 148 1.49 8.56 21.26
CA GLY A 148 2.86 9.07 21.13
C GLY A 148 3.83 7.94 20.76
N ILE A 149 3.69 6.78 21.38
CA ILE A 149 4.45 5.57 21.04
C ILE A 149 4.13 5.13 19.60
N LEU A 150 2.86 5.10 19.23
CA LEU A 150 2.47 4.78 17.85
C LEU A 150 3.11 5.74 16.84
N LEU A 151 3.06 7.05 17.12
CA LEU A 151 3.67 8.06 16.25
C LEU A 151 5.18 7.85 16.13
N LEU A 152 5.87 7.59 17.23
CA LEU A 152 7.30 7.28 17.24
C LEU A 152 7.60 6.08 16.33
N MET A 153 6.82 5.01 16.45
CA MET A 153 6.96 3.82 15.61
C MET A 153 6.72 4.14 14.13
N MET A 154 5.71 4.97 13.81
CA MET A 154 5.45 5.40 12.43
C MET A 154 6.61 6.20 11.86
N VAL A 155 7.22 7.10 12.64
CA VAL A 155 8.41 7.87 12.22
C VAL A 155 9.61 6.94 11.98
N ILE A 156 9.85 5.97 12.86
CA ILE A 156 10.91 4.96 12.67
C ILE A 156 10.67 4.18 11.37
N LEU A 157 9.43 3.75 11.11
CA LEU A 157 9.09 3.01 9.90
C LEU A 157 9.27 3.85 8.62
N ILE A 158 8.90 5.14 8.65
CA ILE A 158 9.17 6.05 7.52
C ILE A 158 10.66 6.14 7.26
N PHE A 159 11.45 6.34 8.33
CA PHE A 159 12.89 6.44 8.20
C PHE A 159 13.52 5.15 7.66
N LEU A 160 13.13 3.99 8.18
CA LEU A 160 13.59 2.70 7.66
C LEU A 160 13.19 2.51 6.20
N GLY A 161 11.95 2.88 5.82
CA GLY A 161 11.44 2.74 4.47
C GLY A 161 12.08 3.68 3.44
N MET A 162 12.78 4.72 3.88
CA MET A 162 13.60 5.56 3.00
C MET A 162 14.88 4.85 2.53
N PHE A 163 15.31 3.77 3.20
CA PHE A 163 16.56 3.07 2.93
C PHE A 163 16.40 1.58 2.63
N LEU A 164 15.37 0.95 3.18
CA LEU A 164 15.11 -0.47 3.06
C LEU A 164 13.89 -0.76 2.18
N ASP A 165 13.90 -1.95 1.60
CA ASP A 165 12.73 -2.45 0.87
C ASP A 165 11.57 -2.78 1.83
N TRP A 166 10.35 -2.60 1.37
CA TRP A 166 9.13 -2.80 2.15
C TRP A 166 8.94 -4.23 2.67
N VAL A 167 9.40 -5.24 1.90
CA VAL A 167 9.34 -6.66 2.33
C VAL A 167 10.27 -6.89 3.52
N GLY A 168 11.50 -6.37 3.45
CA GLY A 168 12.46 -6.46 4.53
C GLY A 168 11.95 -5.78 5.81
N ILE A 169 11.35 -4.59 5.68
CA ILE A 169 10.75 -3.87 6.82
C ILE A 169 9.58 -4.65 7.41
N LEU A 170 8.69 -5.20 6.58
CA LEU A 170 7.57 -6.01 7.03
C LEU A 170 8.02 -7.18 7.89
N LEU A 171 9.00 -7.93 7.40
CA LEU A 171 9.50 -9.12 8.08
C LEU A 171 10.30 -8.80 9.37
N LEU A 172 10.90 -7.62 9.44
CA LEU A 172 11.71 -7.20 10.57
C LEU A 172 10.90 -6.42 11.62
N ALA A 173 10.11 -5.43 11.18
CA ALA A 173 9.45 -4.49 12.08
C ALA A 173 8.15 -5.05 12.67
N VAL A 174 7.38 -5.83 11.89
CA VAL A 174 6.08 -6.34 12.36
C VAL A 174 6.23 -7.27 13.57
N PRO A 175 7.14 -8.27 13.59
CA PRO A 175 7.35 -9.09 14.77
C PRO A 175 7.77 -8.32 16.02
N ILE A 176 8.43 -7.17 15.85
CA ILE A 176 8.90 -6.33 16.95
C ILE A 176 7.78 -5.39 17.43
N PHE A 177 7.09 -4.73 16.50
CA PHE A 177 6.16 -3.66 16.82
C PHE A 177 4.75 -4.14 17.19
N VAL A 178 4.29 -5.24 16.59
CA VAL A 178 2.94 -5.76 16.90
C VAL A 178 2.78 -6.12 18.37
N PRO A 179 3.69 -6.84 19.04
CA PRO A 179 3.59 -7.10 20.47
C PRO A 179 3.51 -5.82 21.32
N ILE A 180 4.30 -4.79 20.96
CA ILE A 180 4.30 -3.50 21.68
C ILE A 180 2.94 -2.82 21.52
N VAL A 181 2.43 -2.71 20.29
CA VAL A 181 1.14 -2.07 20.01
C VAL A 181 0.00 -2.81 20.70
N MET A 182 0.04 -4.15 20.73
CA MET A 182 -0.97 -4.98 21.39
C MET A 182 -0.95 -4.83 22.92
N SER A 183 0.16 -4.42 23.52
CA SER A 183 0.26 -4.14 24.97
C SER A 183 -0.27 -2.76 25.35
N LEU A 184 -0.49 -1.87 24.38
CA LEU A 184 -1.00 -0.52 24.60
C LEU A 184 -2.53 -0.51 24.63
N GLN A 185 -3.10 0.40 25.42
CA GLN A 185 -4.53 0.68 25.44
C GLN A 185 -4.79 1.99 24.68
N PHE A 186 -5.53 1.89 23.58
CA PHE A 186 -5.89 3.06 22.79
C PHE A 186 -7.28 3.54 23.15
N GLU A 187 -7.34 4.56 23.98
CA GLU A 187 -8.60 5.28 24.20
C GLU A 187 -8.97 6.05 22.93
N GLY A 188 -10.27 6.13 22.64
CA GLY A 188 -10.72 6.84 21.46
C GLY A 188 -10.40 8.33 21.53
N LEU A 189 -9.97 8.91 20.42
CA LEU A 189 -9.74 10.36 20.29
C LEU A 189 -11.05 11.08 19.97
N PHE A 190 -11.22 12.28 20.51
CA PHE A 190 -12.40 13.13 20.25
C PHE A 190 -13.76 12.49 20.56
N GLY A 191 -13.83 11.61 21.55
CA GLY A 191 -15.05 10.89 21.93
C GLY A 191 -15.44 9.72 21.01
N LEU A 192 -14.56 9.34 20.09
CA LEU A 192 -14.72 8.17 19.25
C LEU A 192 -14.24 6.91 19.97
N ALA A 193 -14.76 5.74 19.60
CA ALA A 193 -14.25 4.48 20.13
C ALA A 193 -12.85 4.17 19.59
N GLY A 194 -11.92 3.79 20.47
CA GLY A 194 -10.60 3.28 20.07
C GLY A 194 -10.66 1.81 19.66
N PRO A 195 -9.65 1.30 18.93
CA PRO A 195 -9.54 -0.12 18.61
C PRO A 195 -9.28 -0.93 19.87
N GLN A 196 -9.87 -2.13 19.98
CA GLN A 196 -9.76 -2.98 21.17
C GLN A 196 -9.37 -4.42 20.80
N GLY A 197 -8.66 -5.09 21.70
CA GLY A 197 -8.33 -6.49 21.56
C GLY A 197 -7.64 -6.82 20.22
N ALA A 198 -8.14 -7.80 19.50
CA ALA A 198 -7.58 -8.23 18.22
C ALA A 198 -7.66 -7.17 17.10
N GLU A 199 -8.56 -6.21 17.21
CA GLU A 199 -8.70 -5.12 16.23
C GLU A 199 -7.49 -4.20 16.21
N ILE A 200 -6.75 -4.08 17.33
CA ILE A 200 -5.52 -3.28 17.41
C ILE A 200 -4.50 -3.76 16.36
N ALA A 201 -4.32 -5.07 16.23
CA ALA A 201 -3.39 -5.63 15.26
C ALA A 201 -3.84 -5.36 13.81
N LEU A 202 -5.15 -5.49 13.52
CA LEU A 202 -5.70 -5.19 12.21
C LEU A 202 -5.55 -3.70 11.87
N TRP A 203 -5.94 -2.82 12.79
CA TRP A 203 -5.82 -1.38 12.66
C TRP A 203 -4.36 -0.95 12.45
N PHE A 204 -3.45 -1.46 13.28
CA PHE A 204 -2.02 -1.21 13.12
C PHE A 204 -1.49 -1.70 11.77
N GLY A 205 -1.91 -2.89 11.34
CA GLY A 205 -1.51 -3.42 10.03
C GLY A 205 -1.92 -2.52 8.86
N VAL A 206 -3.11 -1.93 8.90
CA VAL A 206 -3.56 -0.99 7.85
C VAL A 206 -2.79 0.35 7.94
N ILE A 207 -2.58 0.88 9.15
CA ILE A 207 -1.76 2.07 9.38
C ILE A 207 -0.34 1.84 8.86
N TYR A 208 0.24 0.68 9.14
CA TYR A 208 1.54 0.26 8.62
C TYR A 208 1.57 0.30 7.08
N LEU A 209 0.54 -0.26 6.41
CA LEU A 209 0.46 -0.25 4.94
C LEU A 209 0.42 1.17 4.37
N VAL A 210 -0.38 2.07 4.96
CA VAL A 210 -0.45 3.48 4.55
C VAL A 210 0.90 4.18 4.77
N ASN A 211 1.56 3.89 5.89
CA ASN A 211 2.87 4.43 6.21
C ASN A 211 3.96 3.96 5.24
N MET A 212 3.93 2.68 4.84
CA MET A 212 4.86 2.14 3.85
C MET A 212 4.69 2.76 2.46
N GLN A 213 3.48 3.14 2.07
CA GLN A 213 3.26 3.89 0.83
C GLN A 213 3.98 5.25 0.85
N MET A 214 3.99 5.94 1.99
CA MET A 214 4.73 7.19 2.17
C MET A 214 6.24 6.99 1.95
N SER A 215 6.79 5.96 2.57
CA SER A 215 8.20 5.60 2.42
C SER A 215 8.56 5.26 0.97
N PHE A 216 7.65 4.58 0.24
CA PHE A 216 7.85 4.14 -1.14
C PHE A 216 8.00 5.28 -2.14
N ILE A 217 7.47 6.46 -1.84
CA ILE A 217 7.63 7.68 -2.65
C ILE A 217 8.55 8.72 -2.01
N SER A 218 9.18 8.40 -0.87
CA SER A 218 10.05 9.34 -0.14
C SER A 218 11.51 9.23 -0.59
N PRO A 219 12.17 10.37 -0.90
CA PRO A 219 13.63 10.38 -1.09
C PRO A 219 14.35 9.92 0.19
N PRO A 220 15.57 9.35 0.12
CA PRO A 220 16.44 9.26 -1.06
C PRO A 220 16.24 8.02 -1.92
N TYR A 221 15.73 6.90 -1.39
CA TYR A 221 15.60 5.67 -2.16
C TYR A 221 14.29 5.62 -2.96
N GLY A 222 13.15 5.88 -2.35
CA GLY A 222 11.82 5.95 -2.96
C GLY A 222 11.63 5.12 -4.25
N PRO A 223 11.43 3.79 -4.19
CA PRO A 223 11.46 2.91 -5.38
C PRO A 223 10.56 3.38 -6.51
N ALA A 224 9.39 3.94 -6.18
CA ALA A 224 8.45 4.46 -7.18
C ALA A 224 9.04 5.62 -7.99
N LEU A 225 9.89 6.45 -7.39
CA LEU A 225 10.50 7.59 -8.07
C LEU A 225 11.51 7.13 -9.13
N PHE A 226 12.21 6.03 -8.90
CA PHE A 226 13.11 5.43 -9.89
C PHE A 226 12.33 4.77 -11.03
N TYR A 227 11.17 4.14 -10.76
CA TYR A 227 10.29 3.63 -11.83
C TYR A 227 9.79 4.78 -12.72
N ILE A 228 9.34 5.88 -12.12
CA ILE A 228 8.94 7.08 -12.87
C ILE A 228 10.12 7.63 -13.68
N ARG A 229 11.32 7.69 -13.08
CA ARG A 229 12.53 8.13 -13.78
C ARG A 229 12.81 7.29 -15.02
N GLY A 230 12.62 5.99 -14.97
CA GLY A 230 12.82 5.06 -16.09
C GLY A 230 11.90 5.32 -17.29
N THR A 231 10.74 5.93 -17.06
CA THR A 231 9.72 6.23 -18.10
C THR A 231 9.67 7.71 -18.48
N THR A 232 10.33 8.58 -17.71
CA THR A 232 10.33 10.03 -17.92
C THR A 232 11.39 10.42 -18.96
N PRO A 233 11.10 11.38 -19.88
CA PRO A 233 12.07 11.93 -20.82
C PRO A 233 13.33 12.43 -20.10
N LYS A 234 14.50 12.30 -20.79
CA LYS A 234 15.80 12.62 -20.19
C LYS A 234 16.00 14.10 -19.85
N GLU A 235 15.24 14.96 -20.50
CA GLU A 235 15.24 16.42 -20.32
C GLU A 235 14.72 16.83 -18.94
N ILE A 236 13.90 15.99 -18.29
CA ILE A 236 13.37 16.28 -16.94
C ILE A 236 14.39 15.78 -15.91
N PRO A 237 14.96 16.67 -15.09
CA PRO A 237 15.94 16.30 -14.08
C PRO A 237 15.28 15.47 -12.97
N THR A 238 16.05 14.55 -12.37
CA THR A 238 15.59 13.69 -11.27
C THR A 238 15.12 14.49 -10.05
N SER A 239 15.73 15.65 -9.81
CA SER A 239 15.31 16.57 -8.73
C SER A 239 13.86 17.06 -8.89
N THR A 240 13.39 17.27 -10.12
CA THR A 240 11.99 17.63 -10.39
C THR A 240 11.04 16.49 -10.04
N ILE A 241 11.42 15.26 -10.36
CA ILE A 241 10.63 14.07 -10.00
C ILE A 241 10.53 13.94 -8.48
N PHE A 242 11.63 14.12 -7.76
CA PHE A 242 11.65 14.07 -6.29
C PHE A 242 10.84 15.20 -5.67
N ALA A 243 10.97 16.43 -6.19
CA ALA A 243 10.19 17.56 -5.72
C ALA A 243 8.67 17.36 -5.96
N SER A 244 8.29 16.70 -7.05
CA SER A 244 6.88 16.42 -7.35
C SER A 244 6.23 15.41 -6.41
N SER A 245 7.01 14.56 -5.71
CA SER A 245 6.48 13.60 -4.73
C SER A 245 6.10 14.25 -3.39
N VAL A 246 6.71 15.38 -3.03
CA VAL A 246 6.53 16.02 -1.71
C VAL A 246 5.06 16.30 -1.37
N PRO A 247 4.22 16.89 -2.26
CA PRO A 247 2.81 17.09 -1.96
C PRO A 247 2.06 15.77 -1.68
N PHE A 248 2.41 14.69 -2.40
CA PHE A 248 1.79 13.38 -2.21
C PHE A 248 2.20 12.73 -0.89
N ILE A 249 3.45 12.89 -0.47
CA ILE A 249 3.92 12.47 0.86
C ILE A 249 3.09 13.18 1.94
N PHE A 250 2.88 14.49 1.81
CA PHE A 250 2.05 15.24 2.74
C PHE A 250 0.61 14.75 2.77
N LEU A 251 -0.01 14.50 1.61
CA LEU A 251 -1.37 13.96 1.53
C LEU A 251 -1.50 12.56 2.13
N GLN A 252 -0.48 11.72 1.95
CA GLN A 252 -0.42 10.41 2.63
C GLN A 252 -0.29 10.56 4.14
N GLY A 253 0.51 11.53 4.62
CA GLY A 253 0.58 11.88 6.03
C GLY A 253 -0.78 12.29 6.60
N VAL A 254 -1.55 13.09 5.85
CA VAL A 254 -2.94 13.43 6.21
C VAL A 254 -3.81 12.18 6.25
N GLY A 255 -3.75 11.31 5.23
CA GLY A 255 -4.50 10.06 5.19
C GLY A 255 -4.14 9.12 6.34
N LEU A 256 -2.84 8.99 6.65
CA LEU A 256 -2.35 8.23 7.79
C LEU A 256 -2.92 8.77 9.12
N THR A 257 -2.85 10.08 9.30
CA THR A 257 -3.39 10.75 10.49
C THR A 257 -4.90 10.52 10.62
N MET A 258 -5.65 10.58 9.51
CA MET A 258 -7.08 10.28 9.51
C MET A 258 -7.35 8.81 9.91
N CYS A 259 -6.56 7.85 9.44
CA CYS A 259 -6.71 6.45 9.84
C CYS A 259 -6.36 6.21 11.32
N ILE A 260 -5.45 7.01 11.89
CA ILE A 260 -5.12 6.95 13.32
C ILE A 260 -6.24 7.55 14.17
N ILE A 261 -6.76 8.72 13.78
CA ILE A 261 -7.81 9.43 14.54
C ILE A 261 -9.17 8.72 14.42
N PHE A 262 -9.47 8.18 13.24
CA PHE A 262 -10.73 7.51 12.91
C PHE A 262 -10.50 6.02 12.63
N PRO A 263 -10.37 5.15 13.66
CA PRO A 263 -10.16 3.71 13.46
C PRO A 263 -11.25 3.05 12.62
N GLU A 264 -12.46 3.60 12.60
CA GLU A 264 -13.57 3.14 11.75
C GLU A 264 -13.24 3.12 10.26
N LEU A 265 -12.35 3.99 9.77
CA LEU A 265 -11.88 3.93 8.39
C LEU A 265 -11.22 2.60 8.04
N THR A 266 -10.66 1.92 9.04
CA THR A 266 -9.97 0.64 8.85
C THR A 266 -10.78 -0.55 9.35
N LEU A 267 -11.65 -0.35 10.34
CA LEU A 267 -12.35 -1.42 11.05
C LEU A 267 -13.80 -1.60 10.57
N TYR A 268 -14.43 -0.59 9.98
CA TYR A 268 -15.84 -0.62 9.60
C TYR A 268 -16.18 -1.78 8.65
N LEU A 269 -15.46 -1.92 7.54
CA LEU A 269 -15.74 -2.99 6.58
C LEU A 269 -15.43 -4.40 7.11
N PRO A 270 -14.33 -4.63 7.83
CA PRO A 270 -14.10 -5.90 8.52
C PRO A 270 -15.20 -6.26 9.51
N ARG A 271 -15.65 -5.33 10.36
CA ARG A 271 -16.76 -5.56 11.30
C ARG A 271 -18.06 -5.89 10.56
N LEU A 272 -18.36 -5.17 9.48
CA LEU A 272 -19.56 -5.42 8.68
C LEU A 272 -19.56 -6.82 8.02
N ALA A 273 -18.39 -7.28 7.58
CA ALA A 273 -18.26 -8.55 6.85
C ALA A 273 -18.18 -9.78 7.76
N PHE A 274 -17.53 -9.67 8.91
CA PHE A 274 -17.24 -10.82 9.77
C PHE A 274 -18.01 -10.81 11.10
N GLY A 275 -18.73 -9.74 11.38
CA GLY A 275 -19.37 -9.53 12.68
C GLY A 275 -18.34 -9.22 13.78
N ASN A 276 -18.82 -8.65 14.88
CA ASN A 276 -17.98 -8.51 16.09
C ASN A 276 -17.85 -9.85 16.79
#